data_40faf61547aaf9cb6e206ddf574e0402
#
_entry.id   40faf61547aaf9cb6e206ddf574e0402
#
_cell.length_a   1.000
_cell.length_b   1.000
_cell.length_c   1.000
_cell.angle_alpha   90.00
_cell.angle_beta   90.00
_cell.angle_gamma   90.00
#
_symmetry.space_group_name_H-M   'P 1'
#
loop_
_entity.id
_entity.type
_entity.pdbx_description
1 polymer ?
#
loop_
_entity_poly.entity_id
_entity_poly.type
_entity_poly.pdbx_seq_one_letter_code
_entity_poly.pdbx_strand_id
1 'polypeptide(L)'
;MRRRLRLRRDASLTLLLSAALGLLLYAQRDGAAPTTSTPQAQGREAQRPTPGPRAFQVLDSGAAPPAYEGDTPPSPTPTGSFDFRRYLRAKDQRRFSLLINQPHKCRGDDAPGGRPDLLIAVKSVAADFERRQAVRQTWGAEGRVQGALVRRVFLLGVPRSAGTNKADPKGVGTQTHWRALLHAESHAYSDILLWAFDDTFFNLTLKEIHFLAWASAFCPNVRFVFKGDADVFVHVGNLLEFLASRDPAQDLLAGDVIVQARPIRARASKYYIPEAVYGLPAYPAYAGGGGFVLSGATLRRLASACAQVELFPIDDVFLGMCLQRLRLTPEPHPAFRTFGISQPSAAPHLSTFDPCFYRELVVVHGLSAADIWLMWRLLHGSHGPVCAHRQPVAAGPFQWGS
;
A
#
# COMPACT_ATOMS: atom_id res chain seq x y z
N MET A 1 1.35 -3.88 58.71
CA MET A 1 1.49 -2.41 58.69
C MET A 1 2.07 -1.85 57.37
N ARG A 2 2.96 -2.53 56.64
CA ARG A 2 3.61 -2.02 55.38
C ARG A 2 2.69 -1.90 54.13
N ARG A 3 1.58 -2.62 54.04
CA ARG A 3 0.64 -2.53 52.91
C ARG A 3 -0.26 -1.30 52.92
N ARG A 4 -0.62 -0.76 54.09
CA ARG A 4 -1.48 0.46 54.21
C ARG A 4 -0.73 1.77 53.90
N LEU A 5 0.60 1.77 54.00
CA LEU A 5 1.42 2.95 53.69
C LEU A 5 1.65 3.13 52.16
N ARG A 6 1.67 2.07 51.37
CA ARG A 6 1.80 2.14 49.89
C ARG A 6 0.51 2.69 49.26
N LEU A 7 -0.67 2.22 49.66
CA LEU A 7 -1.95 2.71 49.11
C LEU A 7 -2.19 4.21 49.36
N ARG A 8 -1.72 4.77 50.49
CA ARG A 8 -1.84 6.22 50.75
C ARG A 8 -0.88 7.06 49.87
N ARG A 9 0.27 6.53 49.54
CA ARG A 9 1.26 7.22 48.70
C ARG A 9 0.82 7.31 47.23
N ASP A 10 0.22 6.24 46.72
CA ASP A 10 -0.27 6.19 45.34
C ASP A 10 -1.53 7.07 45.16
N ALA A 11 -2.41 7.13 46.13
CA ALA A 11 -3.57 8.02 46.11
C ALA A 11 -3.19 9.52 46.18
N SER A 12 -2.14 9.86 46.93
CA SER A 12 -1.63 11.24 46.99
C SER A 12 -0.94 11.66 45.69
N LEU A 13 -0.24 10.74 45.02
CA LEU A 13 0.42 11.01 43.73
C LEU A 13 -0.59 11.21 42.61
N THR A 14 -1.66 10.44 42.61
CA THR A 14 -2.76 10.57 41.63
C THR A 14 -3.54 11.87 41.82
N LEU A 15 -3.76 12.31 43.04
CA LEU A 15 -4.40 13.61 43.33
C LEU A 15 -3.53 14.80 42.92
N LEU A 16 -2.22 14.74 43.12
CA LEU A 16 -1.29 15.78 42.68
C LEU A 16 -1.18 15.86 41.16
N LEU A 17 -1.16 14.71 40.44
CA LEU A 17 -1.17 14.68 38.98
C LEU A 17 -2.47 15.22 38.39
N SER A 18 -3.62 14.91 38.98
CA SER A 18 -4.90 15.46 38.52
C SER A 18 -5.04 16.96 38.78
N ALA A 19 -4.51 17.47 39.87
CA ALA A 19 -4.46 18.90 40.15
C ALA A 19 -3.54 19.67 39.23
N ALA A 20 -2.37 19.10 38.89
CA ALA A 20 -1.42 19.67 37.92
C ALA A 20 -2.00 19.71 36.50
N LEU A 21 -2.72 18.66 36.10
CA LEU A 21 -3.41 18.60 34.79
C LEU A 21 -4.56 19.63 34.73
N GLY A 22 -5.32 19.79 35.82
CA GLY A 22 -6.37 20.80 35.94
C GLY A 22 -5.84 22.23 35.80
N LEU A 23 -4.70 22.52 36.43
CA LEU A 23 -4.02 23.82 36.33
C LEU A 23 -3.49 24.11 34.92
N LEU A 24 -2.96 23.12 34.26
CA LEU A 24 -2.49 23.22 32.85
C LEU A 24 -3.66 23.53 31.90
N LEU A 25 -4.79 22.86 32.06
CA LEU A 25 -5.98 23.08 31.25
C LEU A 25 -6.63 24.46 31.54
N TYR A 26 -6.56 24.93 32.79
CA TYR A 26 -7.03 26.26 33.16
C TYR A 26 -6.16 27.38 32.56
N ALA A 27 -4.82 27.23 32.59
CA ALA A 27 -3.89 28.17 32.00
C ALA A 27 -3.99 28.27 30.45
N GLN A 28 -4.43 27.21 29.78
CA GLN A 28 -4.69 27.23 28.34
C GLN A 28 -5.99 27.95 27.96
N ARG A 29 -6.90 28.11 28.89
CA ARG A 29 -8.21 28.75 28.65
C ARG A 29 -8.16 30.28 28.69
N ASP A 30 -7.22 30.88 29.42
CA ASP A 30 -7.10 32.33 29.60
C ASP A 30 -6.22 33.02 28.55
N GLY A 31 -5.75 32.29 27.51
CA GLY A 31 -4.88 32.82 26.45
C GLY A 31 -5.61 33.41 25.22
N ALA A 32 -6.92 33.53 25.21
CA ALA A 32 -7.67 34.09 24.08
C ALA A 32 -8.26 35.46 24.44
N ALA A 33 -7.57 36.52 24.07
CA ALA A 33 -8.07 37.88 24.10
C ALA A 33 -8.55 38.36 22.72
N PRO A 34 -9.55 39.24 22.63
CA PRO A 34 -10.29 39.54 21.42
C PRO A 34 -9.71 40.73 20.67
N THR A 35 -9.80 40.76 19.35
CA THR A 35 -9.63 41.98 18.58
C THR A 35 -10.83 42.24 17.69
N THR A 36 -11.28 43.43 17.87
CA THR A 36 -12.38 44.20 17.32
C THR A 36 -12.19 44.62 15.86
N SER A 37 -13.35 44.84 15.26
CA SER A 37 -13.78 45.92 14.35
C SER A 37 -13.63 45.76 12.84
N THR A 38 -14.81 45.72 12.23
CA THR A 38 -15.23 46.09 10.88
C THR A 38 -14.86 47.52 10.54
N PRO A 39 -14.74 47.88 9.23
CA PRO A 39 -15.81 48.64 8.63
C PRO A 39 -16.28 48.22 7.21
N GLN A 40 -17.54 48.51 7.00
CA GLN A 40 -18.28 48.48 5.72
C GLN A 40 -17.68 49.39 4.65
N ALA A 41 -17.77 48.94 3.40
CA ALA A 41 -17.89 49.83 2.24
C ALA A 41 -18.72 49.20 1.11
N GLN A 42 -19.59 49.96 0.62
CA GLN A 42 -20.69 49.81 -0.30
C GLN A 42 -20.31 49.33 -1.72
N GLY A 43 -21.23 48.66 -2.29
CA GLY A 43 -21.65 48.31 -3.60
C GLY A 43 -21.06 48.86 -4.87
N ARG A 44 -21.05 47.94 -5.86
CA ARG A 44 -21.43 48.24 -7.24
C ARG A 44 -21.77 46.92 -7.94
N GLU A 45 -23.02 46.82 -8.38
CA GLU A 45 -23.52 45.89 -9.38
C GLU A 45 -22.81 46.10 -10.70
N ALA A 46 -22.35 45.01 -11.35
CA ALA A 46 -22.01 45.02 -12.78
C ALA A 46 -22.45 43.70 -13.39
N GLN A 47 -23.20 43.81 -14.44
CA GLN A 47 -23.94 42.83 -15.21
C GLN A 47 -23.08 41.69 -15.76
N ARG A 48 -23.63 40.47 -15.74
CA ARG A 48 -23.14 39.30 -16.45
C ARG A 48 -23.42 39.37 -17.94
N PRO A 49 -22.52 38.91 -18.79
CA PRO A 49 -22.89 38.37 -20.09
C PRO A 49 -22.87 36.83 -20.07
N THR A 50 -23.90 36.24 -20.64
CA THR A 50 -24.07 34.81 -20.91
C THR A 50 -23.10 34.34 -22.00
N PRO A 51 -22.41 33.20 -21.87
CA PRO A 51 -21.71 32.57 -22.96
C PRO A 51 -22.56 31.42 -23.56
N GLY A 52 -22.70 31.48 -24.90
CA GLY A 52 -23.25 30.40 -25.71
C GLY A 52 -22.27 29.21 -25.88
N PRO A 53 -22.74 28.11 -26.48
CA PRO A 53 -21.99 26.83 -26.47
C PRO A 53 -20.79 26.88 -27.43
N ARG A 54 -19.58 26.65 -26.91
CA ARG A 54 -18.39 26.43 -27.72
C ARG A 54 -18.07 24.92 -27.81
N ALA A 55 -17.88 24.51 -29.05
CA ALA A 55 -17.47 23.17 -29.45
C ALA A 55 -16.16 22.75 -28.79
N PHE A 56 -16.12 21.49 -28.35
CA PHE A 56 -14.91 20.81 -27.84
C PHE A 56 -13.92 20.63 -29.01
N GLN A 57 -12.79 21.30 -28.95
CA GLN A 57 -11.61 20.91 -29.70
C GLN A 57 -10.76 19.98 -28.84
N VAL A 58 -10.55 18.78 -29.35
CA VAL A 58 -9.60 17.82 -28.82
C VAL A 58 -8.20 18.38 -29.03
N LEU A 59 -7.55 18.84 -27.96
CA LEU A 59 -6.13 19.16 -27.95
C LEU A 59 -5.35 17.91 -27.53
N ASP A 60 -4.64 17.37 -28.51
CA ASP A 60 -3.59 16.40 -28.37
C ASP A 60 -2.45 17.02 -27.55
N SER A 61 -2.40 16.74 -26.25
CA SER A 61 -1.34 17.20 -25.37
C SER A 61 -0.63 16.00 -24.75
N GLY A 62 0.44 15.57 -25.42
CA GLY A 62 1.47 14.71 -24.85
C GLY A 62 2.25 15.42 -23.73
N ALA A 63 1.59 15.66 -22.61
CA ALA A 63 2.26 16.12 -21.40
C ALA A 63 2.29 14.97 -20.37
N ALA A 64 3.48 14.62 -19.92
CA ALA A 64 3.66 13.76 -18.78
C ALA A 64 2.94 14.35 -17.55
N PRO A 65 2.28 13.53 -16.70
CA PRO A 65 1.62 14.05 -15.52
C PRO A 65 2.63 14.80 -14.65
N PRO A 66 2.26 15.98 -14.08
CA PRO A 66 3.13 16.73 -13.21
C PRO A 66 3.50 15.90 -11.97
N ALA A 67 4.77 15.97 -11.59
CA ALA A 67 5.24 15.43 -10.34
C ALA A 67 4.47 16.10 -9.19
N TYR A 68 3.77 15.29 -8.38
CA TYR A 68 3.05 15.77 -7.23
C TYR A 68 4.05 16.16 -6.13
N GLU A 69 4.25 17.46 -5.92
CA GLU A 69 4.85 18.02 -4.71
C GLU A 69 3.74 18.25 -3.68
N GLY A 70 3.45 17.23 -2.90
CA GLY A 70 2.63 17.33 -1.71
C GLY A 70 3.53 17.19 -0.49
N ASP A 71 3.41 18.10 0.46
CA ASP A 71 4.09 18.08 1.77
C ASP A 71 3.69 16.85 2.59
N THR A 72 4.27 15.70 2.23
CA THR A 72 4.38 14.54 3.12
C THR A 72 5.73 14.60 3.80
N PRO A 73 5.82 14.34 5.12
CA PRO A 73 7.11 14.24 5.79
C PRO A 73 7.95 13.20 5.04
N PRO A 74 9.23 13.49 4.76
CA PRO A 74 10.02 12.68 3.87
C PRO A 74 10.15 11.27 4.42
N SER A 75 9.51 10.32 3.76
CA SER A 75 9.98 8.94 3.76
C SER A 75 11.48 9.01 3.44
N PRO A 76 12.36 8.27 4.14
CA PRO A 76 13.79 8.38 3.90
C PRO A 76 14.03 8.16 2.41
N THR A 77 14.32 9.24 1.73
CA THR A 77 14.61 9.30 0.30
C THR A 77 15.71 8.29 0.03
N PRO A 78 15.55 7.32 -0.86
CA PRO A 78 16.65 6.49 -1.29
C PRO A 78 17.62 7.39 -2.06
N THR A 79 18.58 7.96 -1.36
CA THR A 79 19.71 8.69 -1.91
C THR A 79 20.58 7.68 -2.67
N GLY A 80 20.32 7.51 -3.96
CA GLY A 80 21.15 6.69 -4.81
C GLY A 80 20.60 6.66 -6.23
N SER A 81 21.31 7.28 -7.17
CA SER A 81 21.13 7.02 -8.59
C SER A 81 21.23 5.52 -8.86
N PHE A 82 20.45 4.99 -9.81
CA PHE A 82 20.51 3.59 -10.24
C PHE A 82 21.96 3.20 -10.56
N ASP A 83 22.53 2.27 -9.79
CA ASP A 83 23.88 1.75 -10.02
C ASP A 83 23.82 0.61 -11.03
N PHE A 84 24.04 0.94 -12.31
CA PHE A 84 24.04 0.00 -13.41
C PHE A 84 25.08 -1.13 -13.25
N ARG A 85 26.26 -0.84 -12.72
CA ARG A 85 27.29 -1.87 -12.50
C ARG A 85 26.88 -2.86 -11.40
N ARG A 86 26.27 -2.36 -10.35
CA ARG A 86 25.72 -3.20 -9.29
C ARG A 86 24.56 -4.05 -9.79
N TYR A 87 23.65 -3.46 -10.58
CA TYR A 87 22.57 -4.20 -11.24
C TYR A 87 23.10 -5.34 -12.09
N LEU A 88 24.06 -5.09 -12.98
CA LEU A 88 24.64 -6.12 -13.86
C LEU A 88 25.28 -7.27 -13.08
N ARG A 89 25.90 -6.99 -11.93
CA ARG A 89 26.47 -8.04 -11.06
C ARG A 89 25.40 -8.84 -10.31
N ALA A 90 24.24 -8.24 -10.02
CA ALA A 90 23.22 -8.83 -9.18
C ALA A 90 22.03 -9.40 -9.97
N LYS A 91 21.88 -9.06 -11.26
CA LYS A 91 20.69 -9.42 -12.06
C LYS A 91 20.43 -10.93 -12.19
N ASP A 92 21.46 -11.75 -12.02
CA ASP A 92 21.35 -13.21 -12.06
C ASP A 92 21.21 -13.85 -10.68
N GLN A 93 21.37 -13.06 -9.60
CA GLN A 93 21.26 -13.52 -8.22
C GLN A 93 19.77 -13.55 -7.80
N ARG A 94 19.15 -14.72 -7.97
CA ARG A 94 17.69 -14.91 -7.74
C ARG A 94 17.36 -15.77 -6.53
N ARG A 95 18.33 -16.45 -5.95
CA ARG A 95 18.09 -17.41 -4.86
C ARG A 95 18.57 -16.85 -3.55
N PHE A 96 17.64 -16.62 -2.63
CA PHE A 96 17.92 -16.16 -1.28
C PHE A 96 17.21 -17.05 -0.29
N SER A 97 17.89 -17.33 0.83
CA SER A 97 17.33 -18.13 1.90
C SER A 97 16.12 -17.45 2.54
N LEU A 98 15.10 -18.22 2.82
CA LEU A 98 13.94 -17.80 3.61
C LEU A 98 14.32 -17.91 5.09
N LEU A 99 14.45 -16.77 5.77
CA LEU A 99 14.91 -16.67 7.15
C LEU A 99 13.77 -16.81 8.17
N ILE A 100 12.58 -16.29 7.82
CA ILE A 100 11.34 -16.46 8.59
C ILE A 100 10.28 -16.96 7.61
N ASN A 101 9.65 -18.08 7.95
CA ASN A 101 8.65 -18.75 7.11
C ASN A 101 7.33 -18.96 7.88
N GLN A 102 6.24 -19.06 7.13
CA GLN A 102 4.90 -19.37 7.61
C GLN A 102 4.32 -20.58 6.87
N PRO A 103 4.87 -21.78 7.03
CA PRO A 103 4.54 -22.94 6.19
C PRO A 103 3.10 -23.45 6.37
N HIS A 104 2.45 -23.05 7.45
CA HIS A 104 1.08 -23.44 7.78
C HIS A 104 0.03 -22.34 7.52
N LYS A 105 0.45 -21.18 7.00
CA LYS A 105 -0.44 -20.02 6.82
C LYS A 105 -1.70 -20.32 6.02
N CYS A 106 -1.61 -21.15 5.02
CA CYS A 106 -2.72 -21.53 4.16
C CYS A 106 -3.31 -22.93 4.49
N ARG A 107 -2.86 -23.54 5.60
CA ARG A 107 -3.43 -24.76 6.14
C ARG A 107 -4.27 -24.38 7.36
N GLY A 108 -5.49 -24.86 7.47
CA GLY A 108 -6.33 -24.59 8.63
C GLY A 108 -7.54 -25.48 8.63
N ASP A 109 -7.92 -25.94 9.82
CA ASP A 109 -9.07 -26.81 10.04
C ASP A 109 -10.42 -26.08 9.95
N ASP A 110 -10.38 -24.73 9.85
CA ASP A 110 -11.56 -23.86 9.97
C ASP A 110 -12.39 -23.71 8.70
N ALA A 111 -12.05 -24.40 7.61
CA ALA A 111 -12.82 -24.31 6.36
C ALA A 111 -13.06 -25.69 5.75
N PRO A 112 -14.25 -25.94 5.17
CA PRO A 112 -14.45 -27.07 4.27
C PRO A 112 -13.43 -26.99 3.11
N GLY A 113 -12.40 -27.86 3.15
CA GLY A 113 -11.31 -27.86 2.17
C GLY A 113 -10.02 -27.13 2.59
N GLY A 114 -9.92 -26.52 3.79
CA GLY A 114 -8.67 -26.03 4.39
C GLY A 114 -7.90 -24.95 3.59
N ARG A 115 -8.55 -24.22 2.68
CA ARG A 115 -7.92 -23.25 1.77
C ARG A 115 -8.45 -21.83 1.99
N PRO A 116 -7.59 -20.80 1.99
CA PRO A 116 -8.06 -19.43 2.01
C PRO A 116 -8.76 -19.05 0.68
N ASP A 117 -9.84 -18.29 0.81
CA ASP A 117 -10.51 -17.65 -0.32
C ASP A 117 -9.67 -16.47 -0.83
N LEU A 118 -9.06 -15.72 0.09
CA LEU A 118 -8.20 -14.59 -0.22
C LEU A 118 -6.93 -14.62 0.63
N LEU A 119 -5.77 -14.60 -0.01
CA LEU A 119 -4.47 -14.34 0.62
C LEU A 119 -4.06 -12.90 0.36
N ILE A 120 -3.88 -12.12 1.40
CA ILE A 120 -3.38 -10.75 1.34
C ILE A 120 -1.86 -10.79 1.53
N ALA A 121 -1.10 -10.37 0.52
CA ALA A 121 0.35 -10.28 0.54
C ALA A 121 0.80 -8.82 0.47
N VAL A 122 1.41 -8.32 1.55
CA VAL A 122 1.73 -6.90 1.71
C VAL A 122 3.24 -6.70 1.69
N LYS A 123 3.75 -5.89 0.75
CA LYS A 123 5.14 -5.46 0.74
C LYS A 123 5.40 -4.56 1.96
N SER A 124 6.43 -4.86 2.74
CA SER A 124 6.82 -4.09 3.93
C SER A 124 8.33 -4.09 4.07
N VAL A 125 8.85 -3.26 4.95
CA VAL A 125 10.25 -3.25 5.37
C VAL A 125 10.35 -3.44 6.88
N ALA A 126 11.50 -3.85 7.39
CA ALA A 126 11.67 -4.17 8.82
C ALA A 126 11.24 -3.02 9.75
N ALA A 127 11.51 -1.78 9.38
CA ALA A 127 11.19 -0.60 10.18
C ALA A 127 9.67 -0.28 10.26
N ASP A 128 8.86 -0.75 9.31
CA ASP A 128 7.45 -0.36 9.17
C ASP A 128 6.50 -1.15 10.09
N PHE A 129 6.89 -1.35 11.35
CA PHE A 129 6.04 -2.04 12.32
C PHE A 129 4.67 -1.38 12.49
N GLU A 130 4.64 -0.05 12.56
CA GLU A 130 3.41 0.73 12.72
C GLU A 130 2.43 0.48 11.55
N ARG A 131 2.90 0.53 10.30
CA ARG A 131 2.07 0.24 9.14
C ARG A 131 1.58 -1.20 9.14
N ARG A 132 2.45 -2.17 9.53
CA ARG A 132 1.99 -3.57 9.67
C ARG A 132 0.91 -3.70 10.72
N GLN A 133 0.99 -2.97 11.84
CA GLN A 133 -0.07 -2.97 12.86
C GLN A 133 -1.36 -2.34 12.33
N ALA A 134 -1.28 -1.23 11.62
CA ALA A 134 -2.43 -0.61 11.00
C ALA A 134 -3.13 -1.60 10.05
N VAL A 135 -2.39 -2.28 9.17
CA VAL A 135 -2.94 -3.30 8.27
C VAL A 135 -3.57 -4.46 9.05
N ARG A 136 -2.89 -5.01 10.08
CA ARG A 136 -3.39 -6.13 10.88
C ARG A 136 -4.74 -5.87 11.53
N GLN A 137 -4.92 -4.67 12.01
CA GLN A 137 -6.08 -4.27 12.81
C GLN A 137 -7.18 -3.59 11.99
N THR A 138 -6.94 -3.38 10.70
CA THR A 138 -7.90 -2.79 9.78
C THR A 138 -8.19 -3.72 8.59
N TRP A 139 -7.93 -3.28 7.39
CA TRP A 139 -8.30 -3.98 6.17
C TRP A 139 -7.61 -5.34 5.98
N GLY A 140 -6.45 -5.55 6.55
CA GLY A 140 -5.72 -6.82 6.48
C GLY A 140 -6.02 -7.78 7.64
N ALA A 141 -7.08 -7.59 8.42
CA ALA A 141 -7.45 -8.51 9.48
C ALA A 141 -7.72 -9.92 8.92
N GLU A 142 -7.19 -10.94 9.62
CA GLU A 142 -7.41 -12.34 9.26
C GLU A 142 -8.74 -12.85 9.85
N GLY A 143 -9.32 -13.83 9.20
CA GLY A 143 -10.57 -14.44 9.64
C GLY A 143 -11.59 -14.55 8.52
N ARG A 144 -12.89 -14.62 8.86
CA ARG A 144 -13.97 -14.63 7.88
C ARG A 144 -14.50 -13.22 7.65
N VAL A 145 -14.43 -12.78 6.41
CA VAL A 145 -15.00 -11.51 5.95
C VAL A 145 -16.07 -11.85 4.91
N GLN A 146 -17.30 -11.47 5.16
CA GLN A 146 -18.45 -11.81 4.29
C GLN A 146 -18.52 -13.32 3.92
N GLY A 147 -18.15 -14.19 4.88
CA GLY A 147 -18.10 -15.64 4.68
C GLY A 147 -16.80 -16.18 4.07
N ALA A 148 -16.00 -15.35 3.40
CA ALA A 148 -14.72 -15.73 2.79
C ALA A 148 -13.59 -15.81 3.84
N LEU A 149 -12.76 -16.85 3.76
CA LEU A 149 -11.60 -17.01 4.62
C LEU A 149 -10.44 -16.16 4.09
N VAL A 150 -10.02 -15.17 4.89
CA VAL A 150 -8.92 -14.25 4.58
C VAL A 150 -7.68 -14.61 5.42
N ARG A 151 -6.52 -14.68 4.78
CA ARG A 151 -5.20 -14.82 5.42
C ARG A 151 -4.28 -13.71 4.93
N ARG A 152 -3.24 -13.39 5.73
CA ARG A 152 -2.30 -12.31 5.43
C ARG A 152 -0.86 -12.74 5.63
N VAL A 153 0.05 -12.21 4.80
CA VAL A 153 1.50 -12.26 4.99
C VAL A 153 2.14 -10.93 4.63
N PHE A 154 3.21 -10.57 5.34
CA PHE A 154 4.08 -9.44 5.03
C PHE A 154 5.38 -9.92 4.40
N LEU A 155 5.79 -9.28 3.31
CA LEU A 155 6.95 -9.64 2.49
C LEU A 155 8.11 -8.70 2.81
N LEU A 156 9.18 -9.22 3.40
CA LEU A 156 10.33 -8.45 3.85
C LEU A 156 11.65 -9.00 3.28
N GLY A 157 12.59 -8.09 3.03
CA GLY A 157 14.01 -8.38 2.94
C GLY A 157 14.73 -7.96 4.22
N VAL A 158 16.02 -8.26 4.34
CA VAL A 158 16.85 -7.77 5.45
C VAL A 158 17.14 -6.29 5.28
N PRO A 159 17.14 -5.49 6.35
CA PRO A 159 17.55 -4.10 6.28
C PRO A 159 18.95 -3.98 5.71
N ARG A 160 19.12 -3.10 4.70
CA ARG A 160 20.44 -2.82 4.16
C ARG A 160 21.32 -2.21 5.26
N SER A 161 22.47 -2.80 5.53
CA SER A 161 23.48 -2.18 6.38
C SER A 161 23.89 -0.84 5.75
N ALA A 162 23.71 0.25 6.48
CA ALA A 162 24.31 1.53 6.13
C ALA A 162 25.82 1.27 5.99
N GLY A 163 26.34 1.50 4.81
CA GLY A 163 27.62 1.09 4.27
C GLY A 163 28.70 0.82 5.33
N THR A 164 29.35 -0.32 5.18
CA THR A 164 30.58 -0.66 5.93
C THR A 164 31.70 0.32 5.57
N ASN A 165 31.62 1.54 6.05
CA ASN A 165 32.83 2.25 6.40
C ASN A 165 33.41 1.49 7.58
N LYS A 166 34.62 0.96 7.43
CA LYS A 166 35.34 0.03 8.31
C LYS A 166 35.49 0.41 9.80
N ALA A 167 34.74 1.37 10.31
CA ALA A 167 34.88 1.95 11.64
C ALA A 167 33.58 2.13 12.44
N ASP A 168 32.45 1.52 12.05
CA ASP A 168 31.24 1.59 12.88
C ASP A 168 30.94 0.26 13.56
N PRO A 169 31.42 0.05 14.83
CA PRO A 169 31.07 -1.11 15.61
C PRO A 169 29.57 -1.20 15.95
N LYS A 170 28.80 -0.12 15.73
CA LYS A 170 27.35 -0.06 15.97
C LYS A 170 26.51 -0.74 14.87
N GLY A 171 27.06 -0.90 13.66
CA GLY A 171 26.35 -1.53 12.54
C GLY A 171 26.00 -3.02 12.78
N VAL A 172 26.88 -3.75 13.45
CA VAL A 172 26.64 -5.18 13.77
C VAL A 172 25.54 -5.33 14.84
N GLY A 173 25.52 -4.44 15.83
CA GLY A 173 24.48 -4.43 16.87
C GLY A 173 23.08 -4.13 16.31
N THR A 174 22.99 -3.22 15.35
CA THR A 174 21.69 -2.82 14.73
C THR A 174 21.07 -3.95 13.91
N GLN A 175 21.86 -4.72 13.13
CA GLN A 175 21.33 -5.85 12.36
C GLN A 175 20.83 -6.99 13.25
N THR A 176 21.56 -7.31 14.31
CA THR A 176 21.14 -8.33 15.28
C THR A 176 19.84 -7.92 15.97
N HIS A 177 19.69 -6.64 16.26
CA HIS A 177 18.50 -6.08 16.90
C HIS A 177 17.24 -6.22 16.02
N TRP A 178 17.32 -5.78 14.74
CA TRP A 178 16.20 -5.92 13.81
C TRP A 178 15.77 -7.36 13.60
N ARG A 179 16.72 -8.27 13.53
CA ARG A 179 16.42 -9.70 13.38
C ARG A 179 15.67 -10.23 14.58
N ALA A 180 16.11 -9.92 15.79
CA ALA A 180 15.43 -10.32 17.03
C ALA A 180 14.00 -9.75 17.11
N LEU A 181 13.81 -8.47 16.75
CA LEU A 181 12.48 -7.84 16.72
C LEU A 181 11.55 -8.52 15.72
N LEU A 182 12.01 -8.80 14.50
CA LEU A 182 11.21 -9.48 13.48
C LEU A 182 10.86 -10.92 13.87
N HIS A 183 11.76 -11.63 14.56
CA HIS A 183 11.45 -12.95 15.10
C HIS A 183 10.38 -12.89 16.19
N ALA A 184 10.46 -11.92 17.10
CA ALA A 184 9.46 -11.71 18.14
C ALA A 184 8.10 -11.34 17.52
N GLU A 185 8.08 -10.43 16.53
CA GLU A 185 6.90 -10.08 15.78
C GLU A 185 6.29 -11.29 15.05
N SER A 186 7.13 -12.07 14.38
CA SER A 186 6.69 -13.28 13.68
C SER A 186 6.10 -14.33 14.64
N HIS A 187 6.69 -14.48 15.83
CA HIS A 187 6.14 -15.38 16.85
C HIS A 187 4.77 -14.92 17.34
N ALA A 188 4.58 -13.60 17.49
CA ALA A 188 3.32 -13.03 17.99
C ALA A 188 2.18 -13.10 16.95
N TYR A 189 2.49 -12.92 15.66
CA TYR A 189 1.46 -12.74 14.62
C TYR A 189 1.45 -13.81 13.53
N SER A 190 2.49 -14.61 13.38
CA SER A 190 2.62 -15.69 12.39
C SER A 190 2.31 -15.23 10.96
N ASP A 191 2.80 -14.03 10.56
CA ASP A 191 2.49 -13.42 9.27
C ASP A 191 3.70 -12.78 8.55
N ILE A 192 4.93 -12.96 9.07
CA ILE A 192 6.14 -12.43 8.47
C ILE A 192 6.81 -13.47 7.58
N LEU A 193 7.12 -13.08 6.34
CA LEU A 193 8.03 -13.79 5.44
C LEU A 193 9.27 -12.93 5.25
N LEU A 194 10.44 -13.41 5.69
CA LEU A 194 11.71 -12.69 5.61
C LEU A 194 12.71 -13.46 4.79
N TRP A 195 13.23 -12.85 3.73
CA TRP A 195 14.30 -13.41 2.88
C TRP A 195 15.63 -12.67 3.07
N ALA A 196 16.73 -13.38 2.77
CA ALA A 196 18.10 -12.94 3.00
C ALA A 196 18.64 -11.94 1.94
N PHE A 197 17.80 -11.25 1.19
CA PHE A 197 18.23 -10.18 0.27
C PHE A 197 18.12 -8.81 0.93
N ASP A 198 18.96 -7.86 0.51
CA ASP A 198 18.87 -6.46 0.96
C ASP A 198 17.51 -5.85 0.56
N ASP A 199 16.77 -5.32 1.53
CA ASP A 199 15.50 -4.65 1.29
C ASP A 199 15.73 -3.25 0.70
N THR A 200 15.61 -3.14 -0.61
CA THR A 200 15.82 -1.92 -1.37
C THR A 200 14.78 -1.78 -2.47
N PHE A 201 14.57 -0.57 -2.96
CA PHE A 201 13.65 -0.32 -4.09
C PHE A 201 13.95 -1.20 -5.30
N PHE A 202 15.22 -1.40 -5.67
CA PHE A 202 15.62 -2.21 -6.82
C PHE A 202 15.54 -3.72 -6.57
N ASN A 203 15.31 -4.14 -5.33
CA ASN A 203 15.12 -5.54 -4.93
C ASN A 203 13.64 -5.88 -4.66
N LEU A 204 12.69 -4.97 -4.95
CA LEU A 204 11.27 -5.26 -4.86
C LEU A 204 10.88 -6.43 -5.77
N THR A 205 11.50 -6.55 -6.95
CA THR A 205 11.33 -7.69 -7.85
C THR A 205 11.70 -9.03 -7.20
N LEU A 206 12.67 -9.05 -6.28
CA LEU A 206 12.99 -10.25 -5.50
C LEU A 206 11.84 -10.62 -4.56
N LYS A 207 11.14 -9.64 -3.96
CA LYS A 207 9.92 -9.92 -3.19
C LYS A 207 8.85 -10.58 -4.04
N GLU A 208 8.69 -10.12 -5.31
CA GLU A 208 7.74 -10.71 -6.25
C GLU A 208 8.02 -12.18 -6.49
N ILE A 209 9.22 -12.51 -6.99
CA ILE A 209 9.56 -13.88 -7.40
C ILE A 209 9.56 -14.83 -6.20
N HIS A 210 10.07 -14.38 -5.05
CA HIS A 210 10.10 -15.20 -3.84
C HIS A 210 8.71 -15.43 -3.27
N PHE A 211 7.84 -14.41 -3.28
CA PHE A 211 6.44 -14.57 -2.87
C PHE A 211 5.69 -15.54 -3.78
N LEU A 212 5.80 -15.37 -5.11
CA LEU A 212 5.12 -16.26 -6.06
C LEU A 212 5.57 -17.74 -5.87
N ALA A 213 6.86 -17.96 -5.68
CA ALA A 213 7.40 -19.31 -5.40
C ALA A 213 6.89 -19.85 -4.05
N TRP A 214 6.90 -19.02 -3.00
CA TRP A 214 6.42 -19.39 -1.67
C TRP A 214 4.92 -19.72 -1.70
N ALA A 215 4.10 -18.86 -2.30
CA ALA A 215 2.66 -19.06 -2.37
C ALA A 215 2.28 -20.30 -3.18
N SER A 216 3.02 -20.58 -4.26
CA SER A 216 2.82 -21.82 -5.03
C SER A 216 3.16 -23.08 -4.23
N ALA A 217 4.14 -23.03 -3.32
CA ALA A 217 4.56 -24.15 -2.50
C ALA A 217 3.68 -24.36 -1.26
N PHE A 218 3.33 -23.27 -0.56
CA PHE A 218 2.67 -23.33 0.76
C PHE A 218 1.17 -23.00 0.71
N CYS A 219 0.71 -22.33 -0.37
CA CYS A 219 -0.70 -21.96 -0.60
C CYS A 219 -1.21 -22.44 -1.98
N PRO A 220 -0.97 -23.69 -2.40
CA PRO A 220 -1.24 -24.14 -3.77
C PRO A 220 -2.72 -24.06 -4.17
N ASN A 221 -3.61 -24.08 -3.19
CA ASN A 221 -5.06 -24.11 -3.38
C ASN A 221 -5.75 -22.78 -3.06
N VAL A 222 -4.98 -21.69 -2.84
CA VAL A 222 -5.57 -20.37 -2.65
C VAL A 222 -6.42 -19.98 -3.85
N ARG A 223 -7.61 -19.42 -3.60
CA ARG A 223 -8.51 -19.01 -4.69
C ARG A 223 -8.03 -17.72 -5.34
N PHE A 224 -7.79 -16.69 -4.53
CA PHE A 224 -7.33 -15.39 -5.00
C PHE A 224 -6.23 -14.85 -4.10
N VAL A 225 -5.38 -14.01 -4.67
CA VAL A 225 -4.32 -13.31 -3.95
C VAL A 225 -4.46 -11.82 -4.23
N PHE A 226 -4.61 -11.01 -3.18
CA PHE A 226 -4.37 -9.58 -3.25
C PHE A 226 -2.91 -9.31 -2.90
N LYS A 227 -2.25 -8.50 -3.71
CA LYS A 227 -0.88 -8.07 -3.46
C LYS A 227 -0.79 -6.55 -3.55
N GLY A 228 -0.10 -5.92 -2.59
CA GLY A 228 0.03 -4.46 -2.54
C GLY A 228 1.08 -3.97 -1.54
N ASP A 229 1.16 -2.66 -1.40
CA ASP A 229 2.06 -1.98 -0.49
C ASP A 229 1.43 -1.81 0.91
N ALA A 230 2.24 -1.47 1.92
CA ALA A 230 1.75 -1.27 3.29
C ALA A 230 1.12 0.12 3.52
N ASP A 231 1.22 1.01 2.55
CA ASP A 231 0.67 2.37 2.56
C ASP A 231 -0.58 2.51 1.69
N VAL A 232 -1.33 1.43 1.55
CA VAL A 232 -2.63 1.40 0.87
C VAL A 232 -3.77 1.19 1.86
N PHE A 233 -4.94 1.71 1.53
CA PHE A 233 -6.21 1.27 2.09
C PHE A 233 -6.87 0.30 1.12
N VAL A 234 -7.36 -0.84 1.63
CA VAL A 234 -8.09 -1.83 0.83
C VAL A 234 -9.48 -2.03 1.40
N HIS A 235 -10.49 -1.84 0.58
CA HIS A 235 -11.87 -2.19 0.94
C HIS A 235 -12.10 -3.68 0.64
N VAL A 236 -11.75 -4.56 1.59
CA VAL A 236 -11.79 -6.01 1.40
C VAL A 236 -13.20 -6.50 1.02
N GLY A 237 -14.25 -5.89 1.58
CA GLY A 237 -15.63 -6.22 1.19
C GLY A 237 -15.90 -6.00 -0.29
N ASN A 238 -15.48 -4.86 -0.85
CA ASN A 238 -15.62 -4.56 -2.28
C ASN A 238 -14.75 -5.50 -3.13
N LEU A 239 -13.54 -5.82 -2.66
CA LEU A 239 -12.67 -6.78 -3.32
C LEU A 239 -13.32 -8.17 -3.40
N LEU A 240 -13.89 -8.66 -2.31
CA LEU A 240 -14.59 -9.95 -2.26
C LEU A 240 -15.85 -9.95 -3.14
N GLU A 241 -16.60 -8.85 -3.18
CA GLU A 241 -17.74 -8.67 -4.08
C GLU A 241 -17.32 -8.76 -5.55
N PHE A 242 -16.23 -8.08 -5.93
CA PHE A 242 -15.63 -8.19 -7.28
C PHE A 242 -15.25 -9.64 -7.62
N LEU A 243 -14.69 -10.36 -6.64
CA LEU A 243 -14.21 -11.74 -6.82
C LEU A 243 -15.34 -12.79 -6.79
N ALA A 244 -16.52 -12.45 -6.26
CA ALA A 244 -17.61 -13.41 -6.09
C ALA A 244 -18.08 -14.05 -7.41
N SER A 245 -18.02 -13.30 -8.51
CA SER A 245 -18.36 -13.76 -9.86
C SER A 245 -17.20 -14.35 -10.65
N ARG A 246 -15.99 -14.44 -10.07
CA ARG A 246 -14.77 -14.88 -10.77
C ARG A 246 -14.44 -16.33 -10.46
N ASP A 247 -14.04 -17.06 -11.48
CA ASP A 247 -13.54 -18.42 -11.32
C ASP A 247 -12.02 -18.40 -11.00
N PRO A 248 -11.60 -18.89 -9.83
CA PRO A 248 -10.18 -18.93 -9.45
C PRO A 248 -9.33 -19.89 -10.32
N ALA A 249 -9.96 -20.75 -11.10
CA ALA A 249 -9.29 -21.63 -12.06
C ALA A 249 -9.01 -20.95 -13.42
N GLN A 250 -9.64 -19.80 -13.69
CA GLN A 250 -9.40 -18.98 -14.86
C GLN A 250 -8.29 -17.94 -14.57
N ASP A 251 -7.63 -17.48 -15.64
CA ASP A 251 -6.63 -16.42 -15.51
C ASP A 251 -7.30 -15.09 -15.14
N LEU A 252 -6.79 -14.46 -14.11
CA LEU A 252 -7.16 -13.12 -13.67
C LEU A 252 -5.94 -12.42 -13.08
N LEU A 253 -5.63 -11.23 -13.56
CA LEU A 253 -4.87 -10.21 -12.85
C LEU A 253 -5.56 -8.88 -13.10
N ALA A 254 -6.14 -8.29 -12.06
CA ALA A 254 -6.91 -7.05 -12.15
C ALA A 254 -6.36 -5.98 -11.20
N GLY A 255 -6.37 -4.72 -11.67
CA GLY A 255 -5.86 -3.59 -10.91
C GLY A 255 -5.90 -2.28 -11.70
N ASP A 256 -5.10 -1.31 -11.28
CA ASP A 256 -4.86 -0.07 -12.00
C ASP A 256 -3.84 -0.34 -13.13
N VAL A 257 -4.34 -0.63 -14.33
CA VAL A 257 -3.50 -1.08 -15.45
C VAL A 257 -2.91 0.09 -16.21
N ILE A 258 -1.59 0.08 -16.33
CA ILE A 258 -0.81 1.05 -17.06
C ILE A 258 -0.41 0.45 -18.39
N VAL A 259 -0.77 1.14 -19.47
CA VAL A 259 -0.46 0.74 -20.85
C VAL A 259 0.46 1.78 -21.50
N GLN A 260 1.32 1.32 -22.41
CA GLN A 260 2.22 2.19 -23.18
C GLN A 260 3.15 3.09 -22.34
N ALA A 261 3.40 2.73 -21.07
CA ALA A 261 4.32 3.48 -20.23
C ALA A 261 5.74 3.46 -20.84
N ARG A 262 6.37 4.63 -20.89
CA ARG A 262 7.73 4.77 -21.41
C ARG A 262 8.77 4.68 -20.30
N PRO A 263 9.94 4.07 -20.55
CA PRO A 263 11.04 4.08 -19.59
C PRO A 263 11.49 5.50 -19.28
N ILE A 264 11.59 5.84 -17.99
CA ILE A 264 12.07 7.15 -17.55
C ILE A 264 13.58 7.22 -17.74
N ARG A 265 14.05 8.14 -18.60
CA ARG A 265 15.47 8.34 -18.95
C ARG A 265 16.15 9.47 -18.17
N ALA A 266 15.41 10.20 -17.35
CA ALA A 266 15.95 11.23 -16.47
C ALA A 266 16.67 10.57 -15.29
N ARG A 267 18.00 10.78 -15.17
CA ARG A 267 18.86 10.14 -14.16
C ARG A 267 18.51 10.52 -12.71
N ALA A 268 17.88 11.66 -12.50
CA ALA A 268 17.43 12.11 -11.17
C ALA A 268 16.18 11.33 -10.66
N SER A 269 15.45 10.66 -11.55
CA SER A 269 14.27 9.88 -11.16
C SER A 269 14.66 8.59 -10.46
N LYS A 270 13.93 8.22 -9.39
CA LYS A 270 14.05 6.90 -8.77
C LYS A 270 13.67 5.74 -9.71
N TYR A 271 12.89 6.04 -10.75
CA TYR A 271 12.46 5.09 -11.79
C TYR A 271 13.34 5.15 -13.04
N TYR A 272 14.53 5.76 -12.95
CA TYR A 272 15.45 5.83 -14.07
C TYR A 272 15.87 4.44 -14.54
N ILE A 273 15.68 4.15 -15.81
CA ILE A 273 16.16 2.93 -16.49
C ILE A 273 17.05 3.32 -17.66
N PRO A 274 18.34 2.89 -17.68
CA PRO A 274 19.22 3.10 -18.82
C PRO A 274 18.72 2.35 -20.05
N GLU A 275 19.00 2.89 -21.25
CA GLU A 275 18.67 2.24 -22.50
C GLU A 275 19.34 0.85 -22.63
N ALA A 276 20.56 0.71 -22.11
CA ALA A 276 21.27 -0.56 -22.07
C ALA A 276 20.59 -1.65 -21.20
N VAL A 277 19.68 -1.27 -20.28
CA VAL A 277 18.86 -2.21 -19.49
C VAL A 277 17.56 -2.52 -20.21
N TYR A 278 16.95 -1.52 -20.87
CA TYR A 278 15.72 -1.68 -21.60
C TYR A 278 15.68 -0.70 -22.79
N GLY A 279 15.93 -1.21 -23.99
CA GLY A 279 16.03 -0.42 -25.21
C GLY A 279 14.72 -0.24 -25.98
N LEU A 280 13.60 -0.85 -25.51
CA LEU A 280 12.32 -0.70 -26.20
C LEU A 280 11.65 0.64 -25.83
N PRO A 281 10.78 1.18 -26.70
CA PRO A 281 10.16 2.49 -26.51
C PRO A 281 9.09 2.51 -25.40
N ALA A 282 8.47 1.37 -25.11
CA ALA A 282 7.42 1.24 -24.09
C ALA A 282 7.49 -0.10 -23.38
N TYR A 283 7.01 -0.12 -22.14
CA TYR A 283 6.83 -1.34 -21.37
C TYR A 283 5.59 -2.13 -21.83
N PRO A 284 5.53 -3.44 -21.61
CA PRO A 284 4.29 -4.19 -21.71
C PRO A 284 3.27 -3.66 -20.69
N ALA A 285 1.98 -3.94 -20.90
CA ALA A 285 0.95 -3.58 -19.93
C ALA A 285 1.23 -4.25 -18.57
N TYR A 286 1.05 -3.50 -17.49
CA TYR A 286 1.24 -3.97 -16.11
C TYR A 286 0.25 -3.30 -15.16
N ALA A 287 -0.03 -3.94 -14.02
CA ALA A 287 -0.79 -3.33 -12.95
C ALA A 287 0.14 -2.57 -12.00
N GLY A 288 -0.26 -1.37 -11.57
CA GLY A 288 0.50 -0.56 -10.62
C GLY A 288 0.76 -1.28 -9.30
N GLY A 289 1.98 -1.13 -8.79
CA GLY A 289 2.50 -1.89 -7.63
C GLY A 289 1.83 -1.59 -6.30
N GLY A 290 1.04 -0.50 -6.19
CA GLY A 290 0.30 -0.16 -4.97
C GLY A 290 -0.76 -1.18 -4.58
N GLY A 291 -1.36 -1.88 -5.57
CA GLY A 291 -2.29 -2.98 -5.27
C GLY A 291 -2.95 -3.56 -6.51
N PHE A 292 -3.01 -4.89 -6.56
CA PHE A 292 -3.70 -5.67 -7.59
C PHE A 292 -4.16 -7.01 -7.03
N VAL A 293 -5.06 -7.67 -7.73
CA VAL A 293 -5.55 -9.01 -7.37
C VAL A 293 -5.33 -9.99 -8.51
N LEU A 294 -5.01 -11.23 -8.19
CA LEU A 294 -4.85 -12.31 -9.15
C LEU A 294 -5.50 -13.61 -8.67
N SER A 295 -5.87 -14.46 -9.64
CA SER A 295 -6.40 -15.79 -9.34
C SER A 295 -5.28 -16.76 -8.94
N GLY A 296 -5.65 -17.85 -8.24
CA GLY A 296 -4.72 -18.94 -7.94
C GLY A 296 -4.14 -19.60 -9.19
N ALA A 297 -4.88 -19.63 -10.29
CA ALA A 297 -4.37 -20.10 -11.58
C ALA A 297 -3.24 -19.21 -12.10
N THR A 298 -3.47 -17.89 -12.13
CA THR A 298 -2.45 -16.91 -12.57
C THR A 298 -1.24 -16.90 -11.65
N LEU A 299 -1.41 -17.03 -10.33
CA LEU A 299 -0.32 -17.15 -9.37
C LEU A 299 0.67 -18.25 -9.76
N ARG A 300 0.17 -19.45 -10.00
CA ARG A 300 1.01 -20.62 -10.37
C ARG A 300 1.70 -20.43 -11.72
N ARG A 301 1.01 -19.85 -12.70
CA ARG A 301 1.59 -19.56 -14.02
C ARG A 301 2.68 -18.49 -13.92
N LEU A 302 2.46 -17.43 -13.16
CA LEU A 302 3.47 -16.38 -12.93
C LEU A 302 4.69 -16.91 -12.18
N ALA A 303 4.52 -17.77 -11.17
CA ALA A 303 5.66 -18.38 -10.46
C ALA A 303 6.62 -19.11 -11.41
N SER A 304 6.10 -19.80 -12.42
CA SER A 304 6.90 -20.45 -13.46
C SER A 304 7.50 -19.46 -14.47
N ALA A 305 6.69 -18.51 -14.95
CA ALA A 305 7.12 -17.55 -15.96
C ALA A 305 8.20 -16.59 -15.45
N CYS A 306 8.03 -16.07 -14.24
CA CYS A 306 8.96 -15.13 -13.63
C CYS A 306 10.35 -15.74 -13.37
N ALA A 307 10.45 -17.07 -13.24
CA ALA A 307 11.73 -17.75 -13.15
C ALA A 307 12.55 -17.68 -14.46
N GLN A 308 11.89 -17.42 -15.60
CA GLN A 308 12.46 -17.42 -16.94
C GLN A 308 12.60 -16.03 -17.57
N VAL A 309 12.04 -14.98 -16.92
CA VAL A 309 12.18 -13.58 -17.35
C VAL A 309 13.38 -12.98 -16.63
N GLU A 310 14.22 -12.22 -17.33
CA GLU A 310 15.36 -11.53 -16.72
C GLU A 310 14.87 -10.55 -15.62
N LEU A 311 15.58 -10.52 -14.48
CA LEU A 311 15.22 -9.61 -13.40
C LEU A 311 15.24 -8.15 -13.89
N PHE A 312 14.19 -7.44 -13.59
CA PHE A 312 14.04 -6.03 -13.93
C PHE A 312 13.91 -5.18 -12.67
N PRO A 313 14.51 -3.96 -12.62
CA PRO A 313 14.59 -3.19 -11.36
C PRO A 313 13.26 -2.60 -10.86
N ILE A 314 12.19 -2.63 -11.67
CA ILE A 314 10.86 -2.14 -11.32
C ILE A 314 9.92 -3.35 -11.28
N ASP A 315 9.44 -3.69 -10.11
CA ASP A 315 8.72 -4.95 -9.82
C ASP A 315 7.39 -5.09 -10.58
N ASP A 316 6.60 -4.04 -10.68
CA ASP A 316 5.34 -4.05 -11.41
C ASP A 316 5.54 -4.20 -12.93
N VAL A 317 6.54 -3.51 -13.49
CA VAL A 317 6.95 -3.69 -14.90
C VAL A 317 7.47 -5.11 -15.14
N PHE A 318 8.27 -5.66 -14.21
CA PHE A 318 8.73 -7.04 -14.27
C PHE A 318 7.57 -8.04 -14.34
N LEU A 319 6.53 -7.85 -13.51
CA LEU A 319 5.32 -8.67 -13.60
C LEU A 319 4.61 -8.51 -14.95
N GLY A 320 4.56 -7.30 -15.50
CA GLY A 320 4.06 -7.06 -16.86
C GLY A 320 4.84 -7.86 -17.93
N MET A 321 6.17 -7.95 -17.82
CA MET A 321 7.00 -8.78 -18.69
C MET A 321 6.69 -10.27 -18.51
N CYS A 322 6.44 -10.72 -17.28
CA CYS A 322 6.03 -12.10 -17.01
C CYS A 322 4.63 -12.41 -17.60
N LEU A 323 3.67 -11.47 -17.49
CA LEU A 323 2.35 -11.59 -18.11
C LEU A 323 2.46 -11.67 -19.64
N GLN A 324 3.26 -10.80 -20.24
CA GLN A 324 3.50 -10.81 -21.71
C GLN A 324 4.05 -12.16 -22.18
N ARG A 325 5.00 -12.76 -21.43
CA ARG A 325 5.51 -14.10 -21.72
C ARG A 325 4.42 -15.18 -21.68
N LEU A 326 3.46 -15.03 -20.78
CA LEU A 326 2.30 -15.91 -20.65
C LEU A 326 1.18 -15.61 -21.65
N ARG A 327 1.31 -14.53 -22.45
CA ARG A 327 0.26 -13.98 -23.33
C ARG A 327 -1.01 -13.63 -22.55
N LEU A 328 -0.84 -13.13 -21.33
CA LEU A 328 -1.92 -12.65 -20.48
C LEU A 328 -1.95 -11.14 -20.49
N THR A 329 -3.16 -10.58 -20.59
CA THR A 329 -3.40 -9.14 -20.47
C THR A 329 -3.99 -8.85 -19.10
N PRO A 330 -3.43 -7.93 -18.31
CA PRO A 330 -4.05 -7.52 -17.05
C PRO A 330 -5.38 -6.79 -17.32
N GLU A 331 -6.36 -7.01 -16.44
CA GLU A 331 -7.68 -6.41 -16.52
C GLU A 331 -7.70 -5.06 -15.78
N PRO A 332 -8.01 -3.93 -16.45
CA PRO A 332 -8.11 -2.65 -15.79
C PRO A 332 -9.40 -2.58 -14.96
N HIS A 333 -9.28 -2.08 -13.71
CA HIS A 333 -10.43 -1.86 -12.87
C HIS A 333 -10.36 -0.48 -12.20
N PRO A 334 -11.32 0.43 -12.46
CA PRO A 334 -11.24 1.83 -12.04
C PRO A 334 -11.34 2.06 -10.52
N ALA A 335 -11.77 1.07 -9.76
CA ALA A 335 -11.78 1.13 -8.29
C ALA A 335 -10.39 0.88 -7.65
N PHE A 336 -9.36 0.55 -8.44
CA PHE A 336 -7.98 0.51 -7.98
C PHE A 336 -7.30 1.84 -8.28
N ARG A 337 -6.88 2.56 -7.24
CA ARG A 337 -6.30 3.90 -7.32
C ARG A 337 -4.86 3.90 -6.81
N THR A 338 -3.96 3.31 -7.58
CA THR A 338 -2.56 3.15 -7.20
C THR A 338 -1.73 4.43 -7.33
N PHE A 339 -2.25 5.46 -8.01
CA PHE A 339 -1.69 6.81 -8.06
C PHE A 339 -2.46 7.81 -7.17
N GLY A 340 -3.23 7.29 -6.20
CA GLY A 340 -4.13 8.08 -5.40
C GLY A 340 -5.39 8.52 -6.16
N ILE A 341 -6.20 9.36 -5.53
CA ILE A 341 -7.39 9.93 -6.14
C ILE A 341 -6.97 11.25 -6.80
N SER A 342 -6.88 11.28 -8.13
CA SER A 342 -6.71 12.51 -8.86
C SER A 342 -7.94 13.39 -8.60
N GLN A 343 -7.74 14.59 -8.06
CA GLN A 343 -8.83 15.55 -7.96
C GLN A 343 -9.25 15.92 -9.38
N PRO A 344 -10.54 15.78 -9.74
CA PRO A 344 -11.03 16.40 -10.96
C PRO A 344 -10.77 17.91 -10.84
N SER A 345 -10.19 18.52 -11.85
CA SER A 345 -9.92 19.97 -11.87
C SER A 345 -11.18 20.83 -11.66
N ALA A 346 -12.37 20.24 -11.81
CA ALA A 346 -13.68 20.86 -11.62
C ALA A 346 -14.21 20.76 -10.17
N ALA A 347 -13.57 20.01 -9.28
CA ALA A 347 -14.04 19.82 -7.89
C ALA A 347 -12.91 20.05 -6.88
N PRO A 348 -12.41 21.28 -6.74
CA PRO A 348 -11.29 21.61 -5.85
C PRO A 348 -11.58 21.38 -4.35
N HIS A 349 -12.83 21.09 -4.00
CA HIS A 349 -13.26 20.87 -2.61
C HIS A 349 -13.43 19.42 -2.23
N LEU A 350 -13.32 18.48 -3.17
CA LEU A 350 -13.35 17.06 -2.84
C LEU A 350 -11.99 16.67 -2.23
N SER A 351 -12.00 16.61 -0.92
CA SER A 351 -10.87 16.05 -0.17
C SER A 351 -10.60 14.63 -0.70
N THR A 352 -9.35 14.35 -1.07
CA THR A 352 -8.92 12.98 -1.45
C THR A 352 -9.12 11.99 -0.31
N PHE A 353 -9.45 12.47 0.89
CA PHE A 353 -9.72 11.73 2.11
C PHE A 353 -11.21 11.73 2.49
N ASP A 354 -12.09 11.63 1.51
CA ASP A 354 -13.54 11.51 1.74
C ASP A 354 -13.94 10.03 1.89
N PRO A 355 -14.48 9.60 3.05
CA PRO A 355 -14.89 8.21 3.27
C PRO A 355 -15.95 7.72 2.29
N CYS A 356 -16.76 8.61 1.70
CA CYS A 356 -17.76 8.21 0.71
C CYS A 356 -17.12 7.70 -0.57
N PHE A 357 -15.99 8.24 -1.00
CA PHE A 357 -15.21 7.66 -2.10
C PHE A 357 -14.62 6.30 -1.74
N TYR A 358 -14.08 6.15 -0.51
CA TYR A 358 -13.47 4.89 -0.09
C TYR A 358 -14.50 3.74 0.01
N ARG A 359 -15.78 4.05 0.22
CA ARG A 359 -16.87 3.05 0.19
C ARG A 359 -17.07 2.41 -1.18
N GLU A 360 -16.69 3.09 -2.25
CA GLU A 360 -16.88 2.65 -3.64
C GLU A 360 -15.59 2.13 -4.28
N LEU A 361 -14.43 2.37 -3.65
CA LEU A 361 -13.14 1.94 -4.16
C LEU A 361 -12.74 0.57 -3.61
N VAL A 362 -11.78 -0.06 -4.27
CA VAL A 362 -11.12 -1.29 -3.80
C VAL A 362 -9.77 -0.96 -3.18
N VAL A 363 -8.95 -0.15 -3.85
CA VAL A 363 -7.60 0.23 -3.39
C VAL A 363 -7.38 1.72 -3.52
N VAL A 364 -6.82 2.34 -2.49
CA VAL A 364 -6.29 3.71 -2.52
C VAL A 364 -4.89 3.71 -1.94
N HIS A 365 -3.92 4.22 -2.70
CA HIS A 365 -2.50 4.25 -2.33
C HIS A 365 -2.07 5.62 -1.81
N GLY A 366 -0.98 5.64 -1.03
CA GLY A 366 -0.33 6.86 -0.53
C GLY A 366 -0.84 7.31 0.85
N LEU A 367 -1.29 6.37 1.70
CA LEU A 367 -1.78 6.68 3.03
C LEU A 367 -0.69 6.43 4.10
N SER A 368 -0.66 7.30 5.11
CA SER A 368 0.07 7.01 6.35
C SER A 368 -0.65 5.95 7.19
N ALA A 369 0.01 5.38 8.20
CA ALA A 369 -0.63 4.47 9.15
C ALA A 369 -1.81 5.16 9.87
N ALA A 370 -1.67 6.43 10.23
CA ALA A 370 -2.73 7.21 10.86
C ALA A 370 -3.93 7.40 9.93
N ASP A 371 -3.71 7.67 8.63
CA ASP A 371 -4.78 7.81 7.64
C ASP A 371 -5.54 6.49 7.45
N ILE A 372 -4.83 5.36 7.41
CA ILE A 372 -5.45 4.03 7.32
C ILE A 372 -6.38 3.80 8.52
N TRP A 373 -5.91 4.12 9.74
CA TRP A 373 -6.70 4.01 10.97
C TRP A 373 -7.93 4.91 10.96
N LEU A 374 -7.74 6.18 10.60
CA LEU A 374 -8.81 7.16 10.57
C LEU A 374 -9.87 6.78 9.54
N MET A 375 -9.44 6.42 8.31
CA MET A 375 -10.37 5.99 7.25
C MET A 375 -11.13 4.73 7.66
N TRP A 376 -10.46 3.75 8.28
CA TRP A 376 -11.11 2.56 8.79
C TRP A 376 -12.21 2.89 9.79
N ARG A 377 -11.92 3.79 10.75
CA ARG A 377 -12.91 4.23 11.75
C ARG A 377 -14.08 4.98 11.14
N LEU A 378 -13.83 5.84 10.15
CA LEU A 378 -14.87 6.58 9.44
C LEU A 378 -15.82 5.65 8.67
N LEU A 379 -15.30 4.57 8.10
CA LEU A 379 -16.09 3.62 7.32
C LEU A 379 -16.86 2.59 8.17
N HIS A 380 -16.31 2.19 9.32
CA HIS A 380 -16.84 1.09 10.13
C HIS A 380 -17.34 1.54 11.52
N GLY A 381 -17.17 2.81 11.88
CA GLY A 381 -17.64 3.35 13.14
C GLY A 381 -19.14 3.65 13.13
N SER A 382 -19.77 3.67 14.32
CA SER A 382 -21.19 3.96 14.51
C SER A 382 -21.63 5.37 14.09
N HIS A 383 -20.68 6.28 13.92
CA HIS A 383 -20.89 7.69 13.53
C HIS A 383 -20.29 8.01 12.16
N GLY A 384 -20.20 7.02 11.30
CA GLY A 384 -19.72 7.23 9.93
C GLY A 384 -20.61 8.19 9.13
N PRO A 385 -20.07 8.89 8.10
CA PRO A 385 -20.84 9.81 7.29
C PRO A 385 -21.98 9.08 6.58
N VAL A 386 -23.11 9.74 6.47
CA VAL A 386 -24.23 9.28 5.63
C VAL A 386 -23.84 9.58 4.19
N CYS A 387 -23.35 8.55 3.48
CA CYS A 387 -23.08 8.67 2.05
C CYS A 387 -24.35 8.39 1.26
N ALA A 388 -24.60 9.16 0.20
CA ALA A 388 -25.57 8.81 -0.82
C ALA A 388 -25.23 7.41 -1.41
N HIS A 389 -26.15 6.80 -2.11
CA HIS A 389 -26.13 5.39 -2.50
C HIS A 389 -24.75 4.85 -2.94
N ARG A 390 -24.35 3.71 -2.31
CA ARG A 390 -23.20 2.91 -2.75
C ARG A 390 -23.55 2.17 -4.04
N GLN A 391 -22.75 2.32 -5.09
CA GLN A 391 -22.82 1.42 -6.23
C GLN A 391 -22.07 0.12 -5.93
N PRO A 392 -22.62 -1.06 -6.26
CA PRO A 392 -21.89 -2.30 -6.13
C PRO A 392 -20.67 -2.30 -7.04
N VAL A 393 -19.54 -2.85 -6.56
CA VAL A 393 -18.34 -3.07 -7.36
C VAL A 393 -18.63 -4.27 -8.28
N ALA A 394 -19.36 -4.01 -9.35
CA ALA A 394 -19.78 -5.03 -10.28
C ALA A 394 -18.60 -5.57 -11.10
N ALA A 395 -18.77 -6.79 -11.65
CA ALA A 395 -17.82 -7.40 -12.60
C ALA A 395 -17.73 -6.67 -13.97
N GLY A 396 -18.41 -5.55 -14.14
CA GLY A 396 -18.43 -4.70 -15.32
C GLY A 396 -17.69 -3.37 -15.12
N PRO A 397 -17.63 -2.51 -16.13
CA PRO A 397 -16.97 -1.22 -16.02
C PRO A 397 -17.67 -0.41 -14.91
N PHE A 398 -16.89 -0.07 -13.88
CA PHE A 398 -17.32 0.78 -12.78
C PHE A 398 -17.55 2.19 -13.33
N GLN A 399 -18.77 2.70 -13.23
CA GLN A 399 -19.08 4.08 -13.57
C GLN A 399 -19.31 4.86 -12.28
N TRP A 400 -18.57 5.96 -12.10
CA TRP A 400 -18.90 6.92 -11.07
C TRP A 400 -20.30 7.46 -11.35
N GLY A 401 -21.17 7.40 -10.36
CA GLY A 401 -22.45 8.09 -10.43
C GLY A 401 -22.22 9.58 -10.65
N SER A 402 -22.80 10.15 -11.71
CA SER A 402 -22.80 11.56 -12.04
C SER A 402 -23.58 12.37 -11.01
#